data_5195c9bc265695df12d233a0fa85d565
#
_entry.id   5195c9bc265695df12d233a0fa85d565
#
_cell.length_a   1.000
_cell.length_b   1.000
_cell.length_c   1.000
_cell.angle_alpha   90.00
_cell.angle_beta   90.00
_cell.angle_gamma   90.00
#
_symmetry.space_group_name_H-M   'P 1'
#
loop_
_entity.id
_entity.type
_entity.pdbx_description
1 polymer ?
#
loop_
_entity_poly.entity_id
_entity_poly.type
_entity_poly.pdbx_seq_one_letter_code
_entity_poly.pdbx_strand_id
1 'polypeptide(L)'
;MRAVYIKDLKNEIKKGLITVKGDKAHHLQKVARVKIGENILILDGRGLTVTAKVESHGKRELQVKIIESNVIEPNKPSLDLAFCSPKKNASDEILKIATELGINKIYPIYSDYSSRYPFNQERVEKLLESALIQSNNPFFPKFNE
;
A
#
# COMPACT_ATOMS: atom_id res chain seq x y z
N MET A 1 -13.14 3.85 -5.50
CA MET A 1 -12.33 3.14 -6.52
C MET A 1 -11.49 2.09 -5.81
N ARG A 2 -11.36 0.90 -6.38
CA ARG A 2 -10.54 -0.18 -5.81
C ARG A 2 -9.07 0.12 -6.03
N ALA A 3 -8.25 -0.14 -5.04
CA ALA A 3 -6.81 0.10 -5.14
C ALA A 3 -6.01 -1.20 -5.05
N VAL A 4 -4.83 -1.20 -5.63
CA VAL A 4 -3.83 -2.27 -5.53
C VAL A 4 -2.43 -1.68 -5.44
N TYR A 5 -1.56 -2.34 -4.68
CA TYR A 5 -0.16 -1.97 -4.57
C TYR A 5 0.72 -2.82 -5.48
N ILE A 6 1.60 -2.18 -6.24
CA ILE A 6 2.63 -2.84 -7.09
C ILE A 6 3.98 -2.19 -6.81
N LYS A 7 4.90 -2.96 -6.22
CA LYS A 7 6.21 -2.47 -5.74
C LYS A 7 7.06 -1.79 -6.81
N ASP A 8 7.14 -2.39 -7.99
CA ASP A 8 7.95 -1.87 -9.10
C ASP A 8 7.09 -1.41 -10.26
N LEU A 9 6.02 -0.68 -9.94
CA LEU A 9 4.99 -0.24 -10.87
C LEU A 9 5.56 0.35 -12.17
N LYS A 10 6.59 1.19 -12.06
CA LYS A 10 7.22 1.82 -13.22
C LYS A 10 7.77 0.81 -14.23
N ASN A 11 8.30 -0.32 -13.76
CA ASN A 11 8.84 -1.39 -14.60
C ASN A 11 7.75 -2.31 -15.17
N GLU A 12 6.57 -2.33 -14.53
CA GLU A 12 5.43 -3.15 -14.97
C GLU A 12 4.62 -2.47 -16.10
N ILE A 13 4.86 -1.18 -16.34
CA ILE A 13 4.19 -0.44 -17.42
C ILE A 13 4.82 -0.80 -18.76
N LYS A 14 4.06 -1.49 -19.60
CA LYS A 14 4.49 -1.86 -20.97
C LYS A 14 3.47 -1.36 -21.99
N LYS A 15 3.87 -0.40 -22.83
CA LYS A 15 3.01 0.18 -23.88
C LYS A 15 1.64 0.68 -23.37
N GLY A 16 1.62 1.29 -22.17
CA GLY A 16 0.39 1.79 -21.56
C GLY A 16 -0.51 0.72 -20.93
N LEU A 17 -0.02 -0.52 -20.83
CA LEU A 17 -0.70 -1.66 -20.22
C LEU A 17 0.07 -2.13 -18.97
N ILE A 18 -0.67 -2.65 -18.02
CA ILE A 18 -0.14 -3.31 -16.83
C ILE A 18 -0.83 -4.65 -16.70
N THR A 19 -0.06 -5.70 -16.39
CA THR A 19 -0.60 -7.02 -16.05
C THR A 19 -0.47 -7.23 -14.55
N VAL A 20 -1.58 -7.20 -13.83
CA VAL A 20 -1.65 -7.59 -12.42
C VAL A 20 -1.70 -9.10 -12.33
N LYS A 21 -0.82 -9.73 -11.54
CA LYS A 21 -0.69 -11.19 -11.46
C LYS A 21 -0.88 -11.71 -10.05
N GLY A 22 -1.12 -13.04 -9.96
CA GLY A 22 -1.10 -13.80 -8.71
C GLY A 22 -2.22 -13.45 -7.75
N ASP A 23 -1.87 -13.35 -6.47
CA ASP A 23 -2.86 -13.13 -5.40
C ASP A 23 -3.53 -11.77 -5.47
N LYS A 24 -2.84 -10.75 -5.99
CA LYS A 24 -3.41 -9.42 -6.20
C LYS A 24 -4.50 -9.45 -7.28
N ALA A 25 -4.26 -10.14 -8.38
CA ALA A 25 -5.27 -10.32 -9.43
C ALA A 25 -6.45 -11.14 -8.89
N HIS A 26 -6.18 -12.23 -8.17
CA HIS A 26 -7.21 -13.04 -7.54
C HIS A 26 -8.07 -12.23 -6.56
N HIS A 27 -7.44 -11.40 -5.73
CA HIS A 27 -8.14 -10.51 -4.79
C HIS A 27 -9.06 -9.52 -5.52
N LEU A 28 -8.55 -8.85 -6.55
CA LEU A 28 -9.34 -7.90 -7.35
C LEU A 28 -10.53 -8.59 -8.04
N GLN A 29 -10.34 -9.79 -8.59
CA GLN A 29 -11.38 -10.51 -9.33
C GLN A 29 -12.43 -11.15 -8.40
N LYS A 30 -12.01 -11.82 -7.34
CA LYS A 30 -12.88 -12.66 -6.51
C LYS A 30 -13.39 -11.98 -5.24
N VAL A 31 -12.54 -11.20 -4.58
CA VAL A 31 -12.88 -10.52 -3.33
C VAL A 31 -13.48 -9.14 -3.62
N ALA A 32 -12.74 -8.31 -4.32
CA ALA A 32 -13.18 -6.97 -4.70
C ALA A 32 -14.20 -6.97 -5.85
N ARG A 33 -14.29 -8.07 -6.61
CA ARG A 33 -15.23 -8.29 -7.72
C ARG A 33 -15.21 -7.18 -8.75
N VAL A 34 -14.02 -6.72 -9.09
CA VAL A 34 -13.83 -5.69 -10.11
C VAL A 34 -14.26 -6.22 -11.46
N LYS A 35 -15.02 -5.44 -12.21
CA LYS A 35 -15.55 -5.81 -13.53
C LYS A 35 -14.70 -5.22 -14.66
N ILE A 36 -14.76 -5.85 -15.83
CA ILE A 36 -14.20 -5.28 -17.07
C ILE A 36 -14.86 -3.92 -17.31
N GLY A 37 -14.06 -2.92 -17.64
CA GLY A 37 -14.49 -1.54 -17.83
C GLY A 37 -14.46 -0.66 -16.57
N GLU A 38 -14.28 -1.23 -15.38
CA GLU A 38 -14.11 -0.46 -14.16
C GLU A 38 -12.69 0.11 -14.05
N ASN A 39 -12.58 1.24 -13.36
CA ASN A 39 -11.29 1.85 -13.06
C ASN A 39 -10.78 1.36 -11.72
N ILE A 40 -9.47 1.12 -11.66
CA ILE A 40 -8.73 0.80 -10.45
C ILE A 40 -7.59 1.80 -10.25
N LEU A 41 -7.21 2.00 -9.00
CA LEU A 41 -6.05 2.79 -8.62
C LEU A 41 -4.88 1.87 -8.34
N ILE A 42 -3.72 2.13 -8.92
CA ILE A 42 -2.48 1.40 -8.68
C ILE A 42 -1.50 2.34 -8.00
N LEU A 43 -0.92 1.88 -6.90
CA LEU A 43 -0.01 2.63 -6.06
C LEU A 43 1.34 1.92 -5.98
N ASP A 44 2.45 2.66 -6.04
CA ASP A 44 3.80 2.10 -5.86
C ASP A 44 4.38 2.34 -4.46
N GLY A 45 3.65 3.09 -3.62
CA GLY A 45 4.11 3.44 -2.27
C GLY A 45 5.25 4.47 -2.24
N ARG A 46 5.59 5.06 -3.38
CA ARG A 46 6.67 6.05 -3.53
C ARG A 46 6.21 7.35 -4.21
N GLY A 47 4.91 7.51 -4.37
CA GLY A 47 4.30 8.69 -4.96
C GLY A 47 3.77 8.49 -6.38
N LEU A 48 4.14 7.42 -7.08
CA LEU A 48 3.55 7.11 -8.38
C LEU A 48 2.16 6.50 -8.19
N THR A 49 1.17 7.12 -8.79
CA THR A 49 -0.21 6.64 -8.82
C THR A 49 -0.67 6.50 -10.27
N VAL A 50 -1.35 5.42 -10.56
CA VAL A 50 -1.88 5.14 -11.90
C VAL A 50 -3.36 4.80 -11.79
N THR A 51 -4.19 5.54 -12.50
CA THR A 51 -5.58 5.14 -12.75
C THR A 51 -5.62 4.32 -14.02
N ALA A 52 -6.12 3.11 -13.93
CA ALA A 52 -6.19 2.19 -15.05
C ALA A 52 -7.56 1.55 -15.18
N LYS A 53 -7.97 1.29 -16.40
CA LYS A 53 -9.22 0.61 -16.76
C LYS A 53 -8.99 -0.88 -16.94
N VAL A 54 -9.81 -1.69 -16.32
CA VAL A 54 -9.76 -3.15 -16.49
C VAL A 54 -10.21 -3.52 -17.90
N GLU A 55 -9.35 -4.19 -18.67
CA GLU A 55 -9.63 -4.62 -20.03
C GLU A 55 -9.99 -6.11 -20.11
N SER A 56 -9.31 -6.95 -19.34
CA SER A 56 -9.59 -8.38 -19.40
C SER A 56 -9.27 -9.09 -18.06
N HIS A 57 -9.98 -10.19 -17.83
CA HIS A 57 -9.73 -11.13 -16.75
C HIS A 57 -9.15 -12.42 -17.31
N GLY A 58 -8.00 -12.83 -16.79
CA GLY A 58 -7.41 -14.15 -17.05
C GLY A 58 -7.44 -15.03 -15.81
N LYS A 59 -6.86 -16.21 -15.91
CA LYS A 59 -6.68 -17.09 -14.75
C LYS A 59 -5.54 -16.55 -13.88
N ARG A 60 -5.90 -15.90 -12.75
CA ARG A 60 -4.96 -15.19 -11.85
C ARG A 60 -4.16 -14.07 -12.54
N GLU A 61 -4.74 -13.50 -13.56
CA GLU A 61 -4.21 -12.32 -14.24
C GLU A 61 -5.33 -11.32 -14.51
N LEU A 62 -4.97 -10.04 -14.50
CA LEU A 62 -5.84 -8.94 -14.82
C LEU A 62 -5.07 -7.97 -15.70
N GLN A 63 -5.53 -7.71 -16.92
CA GLN A 63 -4.95 -6.69 -17.77
C GLN A 63 -5.68 -5.38 -17.59
N VAL A 64 -4.92 -4.31 -17.38
CA VAL A 64 -5.45 -2.96 -17.24
C VAL A 64 -4.73 -1.99 -18.13
N LYS A 65 -5.48 -1.06 -18.71
CA LYS A 65 -4.97 0.01 -19.55
C LYS A 65 -4.88 1.30 -18.75
N ILE A 66 -3.74 1.95 -18.82
CA ILE A 66 -3.50 3.22 -18.14
C ILE A 66 -4.39 4.30 -18.75
N ILE A 67 -5.12 5.01 -17.88
CA ILE A 67 -5.89 6.20 -18.23
C ILE A 67 -5.09 7.44 -17.85
N GLU A 68 -4.54 7.44 -16.66
CA GLU A 68 -3.84 8.58 -16.07
C GLU A 68 -2.71 8.11 -15.16
N SER A 69 -1.62 8.85 -15.14
CA SER A 69 -0.46 8.57 -14.30
C SER A 69 -0.01 9.89 -13.65
N ASN A 70 0.12 9.89 -12.33
CA ASN A 70 0.52 11.07 -11.56
C ASN A 70 1.69 10.72 -10.64
N VAL A 71 2.64 11.64 -10.54
CA VAL A 71 3.70 11.59 -9.54
C VAL A 71 3.36 12.62 -8.48
N ILE A 72 3.10 12.14 -7.27
CA ILE A 72 2.71 12.97 -6.14
C ILE A 72 3.96 13.29 -5.30
N GLU A 73 4.15 14.56 -5.01
CA GLU A 73 5.23 15.00 -4.12
C GLU A 73 4.87 14.74 -2.65
N PRO A 74 5.84 14.32 -1.82
CA PRO A 74 5.62 14.15 -0.39
C PRO A 74 5.17 15.45 0.28
N ASN A 75 4.31 15.33 1.27
CA ASN A 75 3.87 16.46 2.07
C ASN A 75 5.05 17.14 2.79
N LYS A 76 5.04 18.45 2.82
CA LYS A 76 6.01 19.26 3.58
C LYS A 76 5.26 20.24 4.49
N PRO A 77 5.64 20.35 5.77
CA PRO A 77 6.66 19.54 6.45
C PRO A 77 6.25 18.09 6.60
N SER A 78 7.21 17.16 6.61
CA SER A 78 6.97 15.75 6.91
C SER A 78 6.85 15.54 8.42
N LEU A 79 6.02 14.58 8.84
CA LEU A 79 5.83 14.21 10.23
C LEU A 79 6.33 12.79 10.47
N ASP A 80 7.15 12.61 11.49
CA ASP A 80 7.65 11.32 11.94
C ASP A 80 6.99 10.96 13.28
N LEU A 81 6.79 9.67 13.52
CA LEU A 81 6.19 9.14 14.73
C LEU A 81 7.19 8.26 15.48
N ALA A 82 7.45 8.58 16.72
CA ALA A 82 8.08 7.65 17.68
C ALA A 82 7.04 7.21 18.71
N PHE A 83 6.96 5.92 19.00
CA PHE A 83 6.02 5.40 19.99
C PHE A 83 6.64 4.26 20.80
N CYS A 84 6.31 4.22 22.11
CA CYS A 84 6.66 3.07 22.95
C CYS A 84 5.79 1.89 22.57
N SER A 85 6.41 0.77 22.20
CA SER A 85 5.70 -0.43 21.74
C SER A 85 4.71 -0.94 22.80
N PRO A 86 3.41 -0.81 22.57
CA PRO A 86 2.39 -1.42 23.41
C PRO A 86 2.20 -2.90 23.04
N LYS A 87 1.13 -3.51 23.56
CA LYS A 87 0.74 -4.86 23.15
C LYS A 87 0.49 -4.94 21.64
N LYS A 88 0.69 -6.14 21.07
CA LYS A 88 0.62 -6.43 19.63
C LYS A 88 -0.53 -5.75 18.89
N ASN A 89 -1.78 -5.91 19.36
CA ASN A 89 -2.96 -5.37 18.66
C ASN A 89 -2.96 -3.84 18.59
N ALA A 90 -2.53 -3.17 19.66
CA ALA A 90 -2.42 -1.73 19.68
C ALA A 90 -1.28 -1.24 18.77
N SER A 91 -0.15 -1.96 18.72
CA SER A 91 0.93 -1.66 17.77
C SER A 91 0.48 -1.78 16.32
N ASP A 92 -0.29 -2.83 15.98
CA ASP A 92 -0.84 -3.02 14.63
C ASP A 92 -1.76 -1.84 14.24
N GLU A 93 -2.59 -1.38 15.17
CA GLU A 93 -3.50 -0.25 14.95
C GLU A 93 -2.73 1.06 14.76
N ILE A 94 -1.69 1.30 15.55
CA ILE A 94 -0.81 2.47 15.39
C ILE A 94 -0.19 2.49 14.00
N LEU A 95 0.34 1.36 13.51
CA LEU A 95 0.95 1.26 12.19
C LEU A 95 -0.05 1.57 11.07
N LYS A 96 -1.29 1.08 11.19
CA LYS A 96 -2.36 1.37 10.22
C LYS A 96 -2.71 2.85 10.21
N ILE A 97 -3.03 3.42 11.36
CA ILE A 97 -3.42 4.82 11.49
C ILE A 97 -2.28 5.75 11.04
N ALA A 98 -1.04 5.44 11.41
CA ALA A 98 0.13 6.22 10.98
C ALA A 98 0.27 6.23 9.44
N THR A 99 0.01 5.09 8.79
CA THR A 99 0.02 5.00 7.32
C THR A 99 -1.11 5.83 6.71
N GLU A 100 -2.32 5.71 7.24
CA GLU A 100 -3.50 6.46 6.77
C GLU A 100 -3.33 7.98 6.91
N LEU A 101 -2.67 8.42 7.98
CA LEU A 101 -2.37 9.83 8.23
C LEU A 101 -1.19 10.38 7.42
N GLY A 102 -0.47 9.54 6.70
CA GLY A 102 0.67 9.94 5.90
C GLY A 102 1.93 10.25 6.71
N ILE A 103 2.13 9.56 7.82
CA ILE A 103 3.37 9.63 8.60
C ILE A 103 4.55 9.18 7.72
N ASN A 104 5.62 9.97 7.72
CA ASN A 104 6.79 9.71 6.89
C ASN A 104 7.66 8.59 7.43
N LYS A 105 8.01 8.64 8.73
CA LYS A 105 8.82 7.62 9.38
C LYS A 105 8.19 7.19 10.70
N ILE A 106 8.30 5.90 11.00
CA ILE A 106 7.80 5.29 12.23
C ILE A 106 8.97 4.67 12.97
N TYR A 107 9.13 5.05 14.24
CA TYR A 107 10.18 4.58 15.15
C TYR A 107 9.53 3.91 16.34
N PRO A 108 9.43 2.56 16.40
CA PRO A 108 9.11 1.89 17.65
C PRO A 108 10.28 2.03 18.61
N ILE A 109 10.00 2.47 19.82
CA ILE A 109 10.99 2.62 20.90
C ILE A 109 10.62 1.73 22.07
N TYR A 110 11.61 1.31 22.82
CA TYR A 110 11.43 0.49 24.00
C TYR A 110 11.89 1.27 25.24
N SER A 111 11.00 1.42 26.19
CA SER A 111 11.30 1.98 27.51
C SER A 111 11.40 0.88 28.54
N ASP A 112 11.87 1.20 29.76
CA ASP A 112 11.98 0.24 30.87
C ASP A 112 10.63 -0.40 31.24
N TYR A 113 9.53 0.32 30.98
CA TYR A 113 8.16 -0.10 31.28
C TYR A 113 7.34 -0.53 30.07
N SER A 114 7.90 -0.50 28.88
CA SER A 114 7.18 -0.94 27.67
C SER A 114 7.26 -2.46 27.49
N SER A 115 6.24 -3.03 26.87
CA SER A 115 6.30 -4.41 26.41
C SER A 115 7.34 -4.51 25.30
N ARG A 116 8.38 -5.32 25.47
CA ARG A 116 9.37 -5.60 24.43
C ARG A 116 8.82 -6.63 23.47
N TYR A 117 7.83 -6.22 22.66
CA TYR A 117 7.24 -7.10 21.66
C TYR A 117 8.00 -6.95 20.35
N PRO A 118 8.65 -8.01 19.85
CA PRO A 118 9.38 -7.93 18.60
C PRO A 118 8.41 -7.73 17.43
N PHE A 119 8.78 -6.87 16.49
CA PHE A 119 8.04 -6.71 15.24
C PHE A 119 8.48 -7.78 14.25
N ASN A 120 7.52 -8.46 13.63
CA ASN A 120 7.77 -9.31 12.50
C ASN A 120 7.71 -8.45 11.23
N GLN A 121 8.82 -8.33 10.51
CA GLN A 121 8.93 -7.46 9.33
C GLN A 121 7.90 -7.78 8.26
N GLU A 122 7.71 -9.06 7.92
CA GLU A 122 6.71 -9.48 6.91
C GLU A 122 5.29 -9.07 7.31
N ARG A 123 4.97 -9.21 8.60
CA ARG A 123 3.67 -8.78 9.13
C ARG A 123 3.52 -7.26 9.06
N VAL A 124 4.54 -6.50 9.44
CA VAL A 124 4.54 -5.04 9.34
C VAL A 124 4.30 -4.60 7.91
N GLU A 125 5.03 -5.15 6.96
CA GLU A 125 4.87 -4.83 5.53
C GLU A 125 3.43 -5.10 5.04
N LYS A 126 2.83 -6.23 5.42
CA LYS A 126 1.43 -6.54 5.08
C LYS A 126 0.43 -5.56 5.69
N LEU A 127 0.66 -5.14 6.93
CA LEU A 127 -0.19 -4.14 7.59
C LEU A 127 -0.09 -2.77 6.91
N LEU A 128 1.11 -2.34 6.60
CA LEU A 128 1.34 -1.08 5.89
C LEU A 128 0.74 -1.11 4.48
N GLU A 129 0.89 -2.22 3.74
CA GLU A 129 0.28 -2.41 2.42
C GLU A 129 -1.25 -2.33 2.49
N SER A 130 -1.85 -3.02 3.44
CA SER A 130 -3.30 -2.98 3.65
C SER A 130 -3.81 -1.57 3.96
N ALA A 131 -3.13 -0.85 4.82
CA ALA A 131 -3.49 0.52 5.18
C ALA A 131 -3.30 1.51 4.02
N LEU A 132 -2.23 1.35 3.25
CA LEU A 132 -1.98 2.13 2.04
C LEU A 132 -3.09 1.96 1.00
N ILE A 133 -3.48 0.73 0.73
CA ILE A 133 -4.56 0.40 -0.21
C ILE A 133 -5.89 0.99 0.28
N GLN A 134 -6.21 0.84 1.57
CA GLN A 134 -7.48 1.29 2.13
C GLN A 134 -7.61 2.81 2.16
N SER A 135 -6.52 3.52 2.45
CA SER A 135 -6.50 4.98 2.51
C SER A 135 -6.22 5.66 1.17
N ASN A 136 -5.87 4.89 0.14
CA ASN A 136 -5.34 5.41 -1.14
C ASN A 136 -4.12 6.33 -0.96
N ASN A 137 -3.34 6.11 0.10
CA ASN A 137 -2.14 6.90 0.35
C ASN A 137 -1.06 6.52 -0.67
N PRO A 138 -0.45 7.50 -1.38
CA PRO A 138 0.59 7.21 -2.36
C PRO A 138 1.95 6.86 -1.76
N PHE A 139 2.14 7.01 -0.44
CA PHE A 139 3.43 6.80 0.22
C PHE A 139 3.36 5.77 1.33
N PHE A 140 4.32 4.85 1.33
CA PHE A 140 4.61 4.04 2.50
C PHE A 140 5.36 4.83 3.56
N PRO A 141 5.01 4.72 4.84
CA PRO A 141 5.88 5.14 5.91
C PRO A 141 7.14 4.26 5.95
N LYS A 142 8.28 4.87 6.27
CA LYS A 142 9.51 4.12 6.53
C LYS A 142 9.48 3.60 7.96
N PHE A 143 9.42 2.30 8.13
CA PHE A 143 9.51 1.65 9.44
C PHE A 143 10.97 1.43 9.81
N ASN A 144 11.38 1.95 10.97
CA ASN A 144 12.76 1.89 11.46
C ASN A 144 12.74 1.24 12.87
N GLU A 145 13.01 -0.04 12.92
CA GLU A 145 13.23 -0.79 14.15
C GLU A 145 14.68 -0.69 14.63
#